data_e3bc4e632de8335dc87d664850edc100
#
_entry.id   e3bc4e632de8335dc87d664850edc100
#
_cell.length_a   1.000
_cell.length_b   1.000
_cell.length_c   1.000
_cell.angle_alpha   90.00
_cell.angle_beta   90.00
_cell.angle_gamma   90.00
#
_symmetry.space_group_name_H-M   'P 1'
#
loop_
_entity.id
_entity.type
_entity.pdbx_description
1 polymer ?
#
loop_
_entity_poly.entity_id
_entity_poly.type
_entity_poly.pdbx_seq_one_letter_code
_entity_poly.pdbx_strand_id
1 'polypeptide(L)'
;MGSLKEIKVRIASIRSTQKITAAMKMVSSAKFHHAQTQTEHTLTYANKLSAILNGLLSAECDLDSPYTEQRKVSKVAIAVFASSTGLCGTFNANIWKELSATIQTYKNQQIEVRLYPIGKKIADELHKAGYSFDTDFITIGEKPSYESAVSLANRLMELFVTGKA
;
A
#
# COMPACT_ATOMS: atom_id res chain seq x y z
N MET A 1 34.61 28.93 -18.74
CA MET A 1 35.00 27.55 -19.15
C MET A 1 35.58 26.85 -17.93
N GLY A 2 35.04 25.68 -17.56
CA GLY A 2 35.55 24.95 -16.42
C GLY A 2 36.97 24.47 -16.62
N SER A 3 37.81 24.54 -15.59
CA SER A 3 39.19 24.08 -15.59
C SER A 3 39.23 22.57 -15.86
N LEU A 4 40.25 22.11 -16.61
CA LEU A 4 40.48 20.66 -16.89
C LEU A 4 40.52 19.83 -15.59
N LYS A 5 40.95 20.42 -14.47
CA LYS A 5 40.94 19.84 -13.13
C LYS A 5 39.51 19.64 -12.63
N GLU A 6 38.61 20.60 -12.82
CA GLU A 6 37.18 20.50 -12.41
C GLU A 6 36.48 19.41 -13.21
N ILE A 7 36.75 19.28 -14.50
CA ILE A 7 36.17 18.22 -15.34
C ILE A 7 36.61 16.84 -14.84
N LYS A 8 37.91 16.66 -14.52
CA LYS A 8 38.43 15.39 -13.97
C LYS A 8 37.75 15.04 -12.63
N VAL A 9 37.59 16.00 -11.73
CA VAL A 9 36.90 15.80 -10.43
C VAL A 9 35.45 15.40 -10.67
N ARG A 10 34.74 16.06 -11.59
CA ARG A 10 33.36 15.76 -11.93
C ARG A 10 33.22 14.35 -12.52
N ILE A 11 34.12 13.93 -13.41
CA ILE A 11 34.12 12.55 -13.95
C ILE A 11 34.33 11.52 -12.84
N ALA A 12 35.28 11.77 -11.93
CA ALA A 12 35.53 10.86 -10.80
C ALA A 12 34.28 10.75 -9.89
N SER A 13 33.61 11.86 -9.57
CA SER A 13 32.38 11.89 -8.80
C SER A 13 31.26 11.10 -9.48
N ILE A 14 31.04 11.31 -10.78
CA ILE A 14 30.03 10.59 -11.56
C ILE A 14 30.30 9.08 -11.58
N ARG A 15 31.57 8.67 -11.77
CA ARG A 15 31.96 7.25 -11.72
C ARG A 15 31.72 6.63 -10.34
N SER A 16 31.98 7.36 -9.27
CA SER A 16 31.68 6.89 -7.91
C SER A 16 30.18 6.71 -7.70
N THR A 17 29.38 7.69 -8.09
CA THR A 17 27.90 7.61 -8.03
C THR A 17 27.36 6.45 -8.86
N GLN A 18 27.92 6.22 -10.06
CA GLN A 18 27.53 5.09 -10.91
C GLN A 18 27.76 3.73 -10.20
N LYS A 19 28.93 3.57 -9.54
CA LYS A 19 29.21 2.33 -8.78
C LYS A 19 28.25 2.12 -7.63
N ILE A 20 27.94 3.17 -6.88
CA ILE A 20 26.97 3.11 -5.78
C ILE A 20 25.59 2.73 -6.31
N THR A 21 25.13 3.37 -7.37
CA THR A 21 23.82 3.09 -7.99
C THR A 21 23.75 1.66 -8.53
N ALA A 22 24.84 1.15 -9.12
CA ALA A 22 24.91 -0.24 -9.56
C ALA A 22 24.79 -1.23 -8.39
N ALA A 23 25.46 -0.97 -7.27
CA ALA A 23 25.33 -1.77 -6.06
C ALA A 23 23.91 -1.72 -5.49
N MET A 24 23.29 -0.54 -5.41
CA MET A 24 21.90 -0.37 -4.99
C MET A 24 20.93 -1.15 -5.90
N LYS A 25 21.15 -1.14 -7.22
CA LYS A 25 20.35 -1.92 -8.19
C LYS A 25 20.43 -3.42 -7.87
N MET A 26 21.62 -3.95 -7.59
CA MET A 26 21.78 -5.38 -7.26
C MET A 26 21.01 -5.76 -5.99
N VAL A 27 21.14 -4.96 -4.93
CA VAL A 27 20.42 -5.21 -3.65
C VAL A 27 18.90 -5.13 -3.85
N SER A 28 18.42 -4.12 -4.59
CA SER A 28 16.99 -3.95 -4.86
C SER A 28 16.45 -5.09 -5.71
N SER A 29 17.22 -5.55 -6.71
CA SER A 29 16.83 -6.70 -7.55
C SER A 29 16.73 -7.99 -6.73
N ALA A 30 17.66 -8.25 -5.82
CA ALA A 30 17.60 -9.41 -4.93
C ALA A 30 16.38 -9.38 -4.02
N LYS A 31 16.08 -8.21 -3.41
CA LYS A 31 14.88 -8.02 -2.59
C LYS A 31 13.59 -8.20 -3.40
N PHE A 32 13.55 -7.68 -4.61
CA PHE A 32 12.41 -7.83 -5.51
C PHE A 32 12.15 -9.30 -5.85
N HIS A 33 13.21 -10.02 -6.26
CA HIS A 33 13.10 -11.45 -6.58
C HIS A 33 12.59 -12.26 -5.38
N HIS A 34 13.11 -12.01 -4.18
CA HIS A 34 12.65 -12.68 -2.97
C HIS A 34 11.16 -12.41 -2.69
N ALA A 35 10.73 -11.15 -2.76
CA ALA A 35 9.33 -10.78 -2.57
C ALA A 35 8.42 -11.38 -3.65
N GLN A 36 8.87 -11.42 -4.91
CA GLN A 36 8.13 -12.01 -6.02
C GLN A 36 7.89 -13.51 -5.79
N THR A 37 8.94 -14.26 -5.44
CA THR A 37 8.81 -15.70 -5.16
C THR A 37 7.83 -15.98 -4.02
N GLN A 38 7.89 -15.21 -2.94
CA GLN A 38 6.93 -15.34 -1.84
C GLN A 38 5.49 -15.04 -2.28
N THR A 39 5.31 -14.02 -3.11
CA THR A 39 3.99 -13.63 -3.62
C THR A 39 3.40 -14.71 -4.52
N GLU A 40 4.20 -15.30 -5.42
CA GLU A 40 3.75 -16.36 -6.33
C GLU A 40 3.21 -17.59 -5.58
N HIS A 41 3.88 -18.00 -4.49
CA HIS A 41 3.38 -19.08 -3.64
C HIS A 41 2.05 -18.74 -2.96
N THR A 42 1.94 -17.52 -2.41
CA THR A 42 0.73 -17.06 -1.71
C THR A 42 -0.44 -16.86 -2.67
N LEU A 43 -0.18 -16.36 -3.87
CA LEU A 43 -1.21 -16.05 -4.87
C LEU A 43 -2.00 -17.28 -5.30
N THR A 44 -1.34 -18.41 -5.48
CA THR A 44 -2.00 -19.68 -5.84
C THR A 44 -3.01 -20.10 -4.77
N TYR A 45 -2.65 -19.98 -3.49
CA TYR A 45 -3.54 -20.27 -2.38
C TYR A 45 -4.71 -19.26 -2.32
N ALA A 46 -4.41 -17.97 -2.41
CA ALA A 46 -5.41 -16.91 -2.38
C ALA A 46 -6.44 -17.04 -3.51
N ASN A 47 -6.01 -17.38 -4.72
CA ASN A 47 -6.90 -17.61 -5.87
C ASN A 47 -7.84 -18.79 -5.64
N LYS A 48 -7.35 -19.92 -5.09
CA LYS A 48 -8.18 -21.06 -4.76
C LYS A 48 -9.19 -20.76 -3.67
N LEU A 49 -8.76 -20.03 -2.63
CA LEU A 49 -9.65 -19.59 -1.54
C LEU A 49 -10.75 -18.67 -2.06
N SER A 50 -10.41 -17.71 -2.91
CA SER A 50 -11.36 -16.80 -3.56
C SER A 50 -12.36 -17.55 -4.44
N ALA A 51 -11.92 -18.58 -5.16
CA ALA A 51 -12.82 -19.41 -5.97
C ALA A 51 -13.83 -20.19 -5.09
N ILE A 52 -13.38 -20.75 -3.98
CA ILE A 52 -14.25 -21.42 -3.00
C ILE A 52 -15.27 -20.43 -2.42
N LEU A 53 -14.80 -19.26 -2.00
CA LEU A 53 -15.65 -18.21 -1.42
C LEU A 53 -16.71 -17.75 -2.42
N ASN A 54 -16.32 -17.48 -3.66
CA ASN A 54 -17.25 -17.10 -4.72
C ASN A 54 -18.26 -18.22 -5.01
N GLY A 55 -17.85 -19.48 -4.97
CA GLY A 55 -18.75 -20.62 -5.11
C GLY A 55 -19.77 -20.70 -3.98
N LEU A 56 -19.36 -20.46 -2.74
CA LEU A 56 -20.26 -20.44 -1.59
C LEU A 56 -21.24 -19.27 -1.63
N LEU A 57 -20.77 -18.06 -2.03
CA LEU A 57 -21.61 -16.88 -2.15
C LEU A 57 -22.60 -16.96 -3.33
N SER A 58 -22.27 -17.75 -4.37
CA SER A 58 -23.13 -17.95 -5.53
C SER A 58 -24.12 -19.12 -5.35
N ALA A 59 -23.88 -19.98 -4.38
CA ALA A 59 -24.83 -21.03 -4.02
C ALA A 59 -26.04 -20.37 -3.34
N GLU A 60 -27.27 -20.84 -3.67
CA GLU A 60 -28.54 -20.36 -3.05
C GLU A 60 -28.63 -20.77 -1.56
N CYS A 61 -27.53 -20.70 -0.83
CA CYS A 61 -27.51 -20.91 0.60
C CYS A 61 -27.76 -19.56 1.29
N ASP A 62 -28.73 -19.55 2.21
CA ASP A 62 -28.92 -18.45 3.15
C ASP A 62 -27.69 -18.35 4.06
N LEU A 63 -26.65 -17.68 3.57
CA LEU A 63 -25.46 -17.36 4.36
C LEU A 63 -25.79 -16.17 5.26
N ASP A 64 -26.32 -16.47 6.44
CA ASP A 64 -26.51 -15.48 7.50
C ASP A 64 -25.12 -15.10 8.07
N SER A 65 -24.49 -14.14 7.42
CA SER A 65 -23.17 -13.63 7.81
C SER A 65 -23.19 -12.10 7.90
N PRO A 66 -22.66 -11.52 8.96
CA PRO A 66 -22.56 -10.06 9.08
C PRO A 66 -21.73 -9.42 7.97
N TYR A 67 -20.94 -10.21 7.21
CA TYR A 67 -20.13 -9.72 6.08
C TYR A 67 -20.91 -9.70 4.76
N THR A 68 -22.09 -10.32 4.68
CA THR A 68 -22.94 -10.32 3.49
C THR A 68 -24.09 -9.33 3.58
N GLU A 69 -24.23 -8.64 4.70
CA GLU A 69 -25.27 -7.65 4.94
C GLU A 69 -25.13 -6.46 3.96
N GLN A 70 -26.19 -6.19 3.19
CA GLN A 70 -26.28 -5.01 2.32
C GLN A 70 -26.84 -3.84 3.10
N ARG A 71 -26.03 -2.79 3.27
CA ARG A 71 -26.42 -1.58 3.99
C ARG A 71 -26.04 -0.33 3.19
N LYS A 72 -26.74 0.77 3.46
CA LYS A 72 -26.40 2.06 2.88
C LYS A 72 -25.01 2.49 3.35
N VAL A 73 -24.11 2.73 2.41
CA VAL A 73 -22.75 3.18 2.72
C VAL A 73 -22.78 4.60 3.25
N SER A 74 -22.39 4.79 4.52
CA SER A 74 -22.24 6.11 5.16
C SER A 74 -20.79 6.38 5.57
N LYS A 75 -19.99 5.34 5.69
CA LYS A 75 -18.57 5.40 6.07
C LYS A 75 -17.78 4.42 5.22
N VAL A 76 -16.53 4.77 4.94
CA VAL A 76 -15.60 3.93 4.15
C VAL A 76 -14.25 3.91 4.84
N ALA A 77 -13.65 2.72 4.99
CA ALA A 77 -12.26 2.55 5.37
C ALA A 77 -11.41 2.32 4.12
N ILE A 78 -10.37 3.12 3.94
CA ILE A 78 -9.44 2.99 2.81
C ILE A 78 -8.08 2.55 3.35
N ALA A 79 -7.68 1.31 3.07
CA ALA A 79 -6.31 0.84 3.28
C ALA A 79 -5.48 1.20 2.03
N VAL A 80 -4.52 2.10 2.19
CA VAL A 80 -3.70 2.58 1.08
C VAL A 80 -2.26 2.12 1.23
N PHE A 81 -1.78 1.38 0.23
CA PHE A 81 -0.43 0.81 0.21
C PHE A 81 0.50 1.68 -0.62
N ALA A 82 1.61 2.11 -0.02
CA ALA A 82 2.66 2.87 -0.69
C ALA A 82 4.04 2.44 -0.18
N SER A 83 5.11 2.97 -0.76
CA SER A 83 6.45 2.67 -0.28
C SER A 83 6.80 3.47 0.97
N SER A 84 7.70 2.91 1.79
CA SER A 84 8.30 3.64 2.92
C SER A 84 9.50 4.47 2.51
N THR A 85 10.09 4.22 1.33
CA THR A 85 11.30 4.88 0.83
C THR A 85 11.04 5.56 -0.52
N GLY A 86 11.94 6.46 -0.92
CA GLY A 86 11.95 7.08 -2.24
C GLY A 86 12.62 6.22 -3.32
N LEU A 87 13.02 6.85 -4.40
CA LEU A 87 13.65 6.24 -5.58
C LEU A 87 12.79 5.20 -6.30
N CYS A 88 11.47 5.40 -6.28
CA CYS A 88 10.46 4.55 -6.90
C CYS A 88 9.76 5.21 -8.11
N GLY A 89 10.42 6.18 -8.75
CA GLY A 89 9.82 6.94 -9.85
C GLY A 89 8.54 7.67 -9.42
N THR A 90 7.49 7.55 -10.20
CA THR A 90 6.19 8.19 -9.95
C THR A 90 5.24 7.37 -9.06
N PHE A 91 5.68 6.22 -8.54
CA PHE A 91 4.82 5.28 -7.82
C PHE A 91 4.01 5.94 -6.70
N ASN A 92 4.69 6.58 -5.74
CA ASN A 92 3.99 7.23 -4.61
C ASN A 92 3.15 8.44 -5.06
N ALA A 93 3.61 9.19 -6.06
CA ALA A 93 2.87 10.34 -6.59
C ALA A 93 1.56 9.91 -7.26
N ASN A 94 1.57 8.79 -8.00
CA ASN A 94 0.37 8.24 -8.62
C ASN A 94 -0.62 7.74 -7.57
N ILE A 95 -0.14 7.05 -6.52
CA ILE A 95 -1.00 6.61 -5.40
C ILE A 95 -1.63 7.81 -4.69
N TRP A 96 -0.85 8.85 -4.41
CA TRP A 96 -1.38 10.07 -3.80
C TRP A 96 -2.46 10.73 -4.66
N LYS A 97 -2.23 10.83 -5.97
CA LYS A 97 -3.20 11.39 -6.90
C LYS A 97 -4.53 10.63 -6.89
N GLU A 98 -4.46 9.30 -6.96
CA GLU A 98 -5.64 8.42 -6.94
C GLU A 98 -6.36 8.49 -5.59
N LEU A 99 -5.62 8.42 -4.49
CA LEU A 99 -6.18 8.54 -3.14
C LEU A 99 -6.90 9.87 -2.95
N SER A 100 -6.28 10.98 -3.37
CA SER A 100 -6.85 12.32 -3.23
C SER A 100 -8.16 12.46 -4.01
N ALA A 101 -8.22 11.91 -5.23
CA ALA A 101 -9.43 11.89 -6.05
C ALA A 101 -10.53 11.05 -5.41
N THR A 102 -10.17 9.88 -4.88
CA THR A 102 -11.09 8.96 -4.19
C THR A 102 -11.67 9.61 -2.93
N ILE A 103 -10.83 10.22 -2.09
CA ILE A 103 -11.28 10.94 -0.89
C ILE A 103 -12.26 12.06 -1.28
N GLN A 104 -11.95 12.83 -2.35
CA GLN A 104 -12.82 13.90 -2.78
C GLN A 104 -14.17 13.39 -3.29
N THR A 105 -14.19 12.25 -3.97
CA THR A 105 -15.43 11.62 -4.45
C THR A 105 -16.32 11.24 -3.25
N TYR A 106 -15.79 10.59 -2.22
CA TYR A 106 -16.56 10.24 -1.03
C TYR A 106 -17.01 11.46 -0.23
N LYS A 107 -16.16 12.49 -0.10
CA LYS A 107 -16.55 13.76 0.53
C LYS A 107 -17.74 14.43 -0.18
N ASN A 108 -17.73 14.44 -1.51
CA ASN A 108 -18.84 15.00 -2.28
C ASN A 108 -20.16 14.23 -2.08
N GLN A 109 -20.06 12.95 -1.75
CA GLN A 109 -21.19 12.08 -1.41
C GLN A 109 -21.57 12.14 0.08
N GLN A 110 -20.92 12.99 0.86
CA GLN A 110 -21.11 13.10 2.32
C GLN A 110 -20.82 11.79 3.08
N ILE A 111 -19.89 10.97 2.56
CA ILE A 111 -19.46 9.72 3.17
C ILE A 111 -18.22 10.00 4.01
N GLU A 112 -18.22 9.54 5.28
CA GLU A 112 -17.07 9.62 6.17
C GLU A 112 -15.96 8.69 5.68
N VAL A 113 -14.72 9.21 5.55
CA VAL A 113 -13.57 8.42 5.11
C VAL A 113 -12.60 8.22 6.25
N ARG A 114 -12.25 6.97 6.54
CA ARG A 114 -11.19 6.59 7.46
C ARG A 114 -10.00 6.05 6.69
N LEU A 115 -8.80 6.53 7.02
CA LEU A 115 -7.59 6.25 6.24
C LEU A 115 -6.63 5.38 7.06
N TYR A 116 -6.17 4.30 6.44
CA TYR A 116 -5.21 3.34 6.97
C TYR A 116 -3.99 3.30 6.05
N PRO A 117 -3.03 4.23 6.20
CA PRO A 117 -1.83 4.25 5.37
C PRO A 117 -0.87 3.11 5.73
N ILE A 118 -0.46 2.35 4.74
CA ILE A 118 0.60 1.35 4.81
C ILE A 118 1.77 1.86 3.97
N GLY A 119 2.83 2.33 4.63
CA GLY A 119 3.99 2.97 4.02
C GLY A 119 4.16 4.42 4.45
N LYS A 120 5.40 4.79 4.81
CA LYS A 120 5.71 6.13 5.36
C LYS A 120 5.41 7.26 4.40
N LYS A 121 5.65 7.05 3.09
CA LYS A 121 5.50 8.13 2.10
C LYS A 121 4.06 8.61 1.96
N ILE A 122 3.10 7.71 2.01
CA ILE A 122 1.69 8.12 1.93
C ILE A 122 1.22 8.74 3.26
N ALA A 123 1.71 8.25 4.40
CA ALA A 123 1.44 8.87 5.71
C ALA A 123 1.96 10.31 5.76
N ASP A 124 3.17 10.57 5.25
CA ASP A 124 3.75 11.91 5.14
C ASP A 124 2.87 12.85 4.29
N GLU A 125 2.36 12.37 3.14
CA GLU A 125 1.50 13.18 2.26
C GLU A 125 0.13 13.45 2.90
N LEU A 126 -0.47 12.46 3.57
CA LEU A 126 -1.71 12.64 4.32
C LEU A 126 -1.55 13.68 5.46
N HIS A 127 -0.46 13.59 6.19
CA HIS A 127 -0.15 14.54 7.26
C HIS A 127 0.02 15.98 6.72
N LYS A 128 0.78 16.16 5.62
CA LYS A 128 0.94 17.46 4.97
C LYS A 128 -0.37 18.04 4.46
N ALA A 129 -1.27 17.20 3.99
CA ALA A 129 -2.59 17.59 3.51
C ALA A 129 -3.62 17.81 4.64
N GLY A 130 -3.24 17.59 5.90
CA GLY A 130 -4.10 17.81 7.08
C GLY A 130 -5.17 16.73 7.27
N TYR A 131 -4.99 15.53 6.72
CA TYR A 131 -5.89 14.42 6.95
C TYR A 131 -5.58 13.70 8.25
N SER A 132 -6.64 13.32 8.98
CA SER A 132 -6.53 12.39 10.10
C SER A 132 -6.51 10.95 9.59
N PHE A 133 -5.65 10.10 10.13
CA PHE A 133 -5.48 8.70 9.74
C PHE A 133 -5.00 7.84 10.91
N ASP A 134 -5.17 6.52 10.78
CA ASP A 134 -4.69 5.54 11.75
C ASP A 134 -3.18 5.30 11.54
N THR A 135 -2.40 5.27 12.61
CA THR A 135 -0.94 5.17 12.56
C THR A 135 -0.40 3.75 12.77
N ASP A 136 -1.24 2.81 13.21
CA ASP A 136 -0.82 1.50 13.70
C ASP A 136 -0.20 0.62 12.62
N PHE A 137 -0.54 0.87 11.34
CA PHE A 137 -0.19 -0.01 10.21
C PHE A 137 0.85 0.57 9.25
N ILE A 138 1.37 1.77 9.52
CA ILE A 138 2.28 2.49 8.61
C ILE A 138 3.51 1.65 8.22
N THR A 139 4.07 0.88 9.14
CA THR A 139 5.33 0.15 8.96
C THR A 139 5.17 -1.31 8.53
N ILE A 140 3.95 -1.83 8.44
CA ILE A 140 3.69 -3.23 8.04
C ILE A 140 4.37 -3.58 6.70
N GLY A 141 4.36 -2.66 5.74
CA GLY A 141 4.96 -2.89 4.43
C GLY A 141 6.49 -3.04 4.43
N GLU A 142 7.19 -2.69 5.53
CA GLU A 142 8.66 -2.83 5.62
C GLU A 142 9.09 -4.27 5.94
N LYS A 143 8.34 -4.95 6.79
CA LYS A 143 8.53 -6.35 7.17
C LYS A 143 7.17 -7.02 7.32
N PRO A 144 6.52 -7.37 6.22
CA PRO A 144 5.22 -8.01 6.28
C PRO A 144 5.34 -9.37 6.97
N SER A 145 4.48 -9.61 7.96
CA SER A 145 4.33 -10.89 8.63
C SER A 145 2.86 -11.32 8.61
N TYR A 146 2.62 -12.61 8.83
CA TYR A 146 1.27 -13.13 8.92
C TYR A 146 0.48 -12.42 10.04
N GLU A 147 1.09 -12.25 11.21
CA GLU A 147 0.47 -11.62 12.38
C GLU A 147 0.05 -10.17 12.08
N SER A 148 0.92 -9.42 11.41
CA SER A 148 0.61 -8.03 11.05
C SER A 148 -0.50 -7.93 10.00
N ALA A 149 -0.53 -8.85 9.03
CA ALA A 149 -1.59 -8.93 8.04
C ALA A 149 -2.94 -9.30 8.69
N VAL A 150 -2.93 -10.27 9.61
CA VAL A 150 -4.13 -10.67 10.39
C VAL A 150 -4.62 -9.51 11.26
N SER A 151 -3.72 -8.76 11.90
CA SER A 151 -4.09 -7.61 12.72
C SER A 151 -4.82 -6.53 11.90
N LEU A 152 -4.28 -6.19 10.72
CA LEU A 152 -4.94 -5.27 9.80
C LEU A 152 -6.30 -5.80 9.32
N ALA A 153 -6.36 -7.06 8.91
CA ALA A 153 -7.59 -7.69 8.45
C ALA A 153 -8.67 -7.67 9.54
N ASN A 154 -8.33 -8.09 10.75
CA ASN A 154 -9.24 -8.09 11.90
C ASN A 154 -9.76 -6.68 12.22
N ARG A 155 -8.87 -5.67 12.13
CA ARG A 155 -9.26 -4.28 12.34
C ARG A 155 -10.28 -3.81 11.30
N LEU A 156 -10.06 -4.11 10.02
CA LEU A 156 -10.99 -3.75 8.96
C LEU A 156 -12.32 -4.52 9.08
N MET A 157 -12.27 -5.80 9.42
CA MET A 157 -13.45 -6.64 9.66
C MET A 157 -14.28 -6.12 10.84
N GLU A 158 -13.65 -5.76 11.96
CA GLU A 158 -14.32 -5.16 13.12
C GLU A 158 -15.03 -3.85 12.74
N LEU A 159 -14.37 -2.98 11.98
CA LEU A 159 -14.97 -1.73 11.52
C LEU A 159 -16.22 -1.98 10.68
N PHE A 160 -16.15 -2.96 9.78
CA PHE A 160 -17.28 -3.34 8.95
C PHE A 160 -18.46 -3.86 9.78
N VAL A 161 -18.23 -4.83 10.66
CA VAL A 161 -19.29 -5.45 11.49
C VAL A 161 -19.91 -4.44 12.44
N THR A 162 -19.09 -3.55 13.03
CA THR A 162 -19.59 -2.54 13.99
C THR A 162 -20.22 -1.31 13.31
N GLY A 163 -20.29 -1.26 12.00
CA GLY A 163 -20.81 -0.10 11.26
C GLY A 163 -19.97 1.18 11.43
N LYS A 164 -18.70 1.04 11.78
CA LYS A 164 -17.76 2.16 11.93
C LYS A 164 -17.03 2.48 10.61
N ALA A 165 -17.17 1.61 9.64
CA ALA A 165 -16.79 1.81 8.22
C ALA A 165 -17.67 0.97 7.32
#